data_e31b08f11a72cc42e50747fcc1fba85a
#
_entry.id   e31b08f11a72cc42e50747fcc1fba85a
#
_cell.length_a   1.000
_cell.length_b   1.000
_cell.length_c   1.000
_cell.angle_alpha   90.00
_cell.angle_beta   90.00
_cell.angle_gamma   90.00
#
_symmetry.space_group_name_H-M   'P 1'
#
loop_
_entity.id
_entity.type
_entity.pdbx_description
1 polymer ?
#
loop_
_entity_poly.entity_id
_entity_poly.type
_entity_poly.pdbx_seq_one_letter_code
_entity_poly.pdbx_strand_id
1 'polypeptide(L)'
;CCEIGLRPFQFCNLTEVNVSNITGQNDLEQRVKAATFIGTLQAGYTDFHYLRPVWQRTTEKDALIGVSMTGIASGRVLQDDISLTDAANVVKEENTRVAGMIGINEAARTTCVKPAGTTSLALGTSSGIHAWHNDYYIRRIRVGKNEPIYWHLAIHHPELVEDEYFRPHDTAVISVPQRSPEGSILRDESAFQLLRRVKKITKEWVSPGKRSGQNGHNVSATISLRENEWTDAGEWMWDNRNSYNGLAVLPFNGGTYQQAPFEDCSKEKYEAMMATLEGVDLTKIIEEDDNTDLKGEAACAGGECEIT
;
A
#
# COMPACT_ATOMS: atom_id res chain seq x y z
N CYS A 1 9.76 2.73 -3.05
CA CYS A 1 9.17 1.44 -2.63
C CYS A 1 9.57 0.26 -3.55
N CYS A 2 10.23 0.50 -4.68
CA CYS A 2 10.77 -0.53 -5.59
C CYS A 2 9.74 -1.49 -6.22
N GLU A 3 8.44 -1.17 -6.22
CA GLU A 3 7.43 -1.97 -6.93
C GLU A 3 7.54 -1.87 -8.44
N ILE A 4 8.13 -0.79 -8.96
CA ILE A 4 8.25 -0.52 -10.39
C ILE A 4 9.72 -0.50 -10.82
N GLY A 5 10.07 -1.31 -11.81
CA GLY A 5 11.35 -1.25 -12.50
C GLY A 5 11.33 -0.19 -13.60
N LEU A 6 11.87 1.00 -13.33
CA LEU A 6 11.95 2.10 -14.28
C LEU A 6 13.27 2.09 -15.08
N ARG A 7 13.18 2.48 -16.33
CA ARG A 7 14.36 2.92 -17.10
C ARG A 7 14.71 4.36 -16.72
N PRO A 8 15.93 4.84 -17.03
CA PRO A 8 16.22 6.26 -16.91
C PRO A 8 15.21 7.10 -17.70
N PHE A 9 14.75 8.19 -17.10
CA PHE A 9 13.79 9.13 -17.70
C PHE A 9 12.42 8.49 -18.03
N GLN A 10 11.85 7.77 -17.08
CA GLN A 10 10.58 7.07 -17.27
C GLN A 10 9.65 7.26 -16.06
N PHE A 11 8.37 7.32 -16.34
CA PHE A 11 7.30 7.29 -15.34
C PHE A 11 6.49 6.00 -15.45
N CYS A 12 5.78 5.66 -14.37
CA CYS A 12 4.76 4.63 -14.34
C CYS A 12 3.53 5.16 -13.59
N ASN A 13 2.36 4.72 -14.04
CA ASN A 13 1.08 5.13 -13.48
C ASN A 13 0.53 4.00 -12.59
N LEU A 14 0.37 4.29 -11.30
CA LEU A 14 -0.07 3.32 -10.30
C LEU A 14 -1.55 3.48 -10.00
N THR A 15 -2.22 2.36 -9.89
CA THR A 15 -3.58 2.23 -9.34
C THR A 15 -3.61 1.14 -8.29
N GLU A 16 -4.62 1.13 -7.43
CA GLU A 16 -4.69 0.18 -6.32
C GLU A 16 -6.08 -0.38 -6.13
N VAL A 17 -6.14 -1.69 -5.90
CA VAL A 17 -7.37 -2.45 -5.70
C VAL A 17 -7.42 -2.99 -4.28
N ASN A 18 -8.49 -2.69 -3.54
CA ASN A 18 -8.75 -3.35 -2.27
C ASN A 18 -9.24 -4.78 -2.51
N VAL A 19 -8.44 -5.75 -2.05
CA VAL A 19 -8.75 -7.18 -2.18
C VAL A 19 -9.19 -7.84 -0.87
N SER A 20 -9.28 -7.05 0.21
CA SER A 20 -9.65 -7.58 1.53
C SER A 20 -11.09 -8.09 1.60
N ASN A 21 -11.97 -7.50 0.83
CA ASN A 21 -13.42 -7.74 0.86
C ASN A 21 -14.01 -8.17 -0.49
N ILE A 22 -13.21 -8.77 -1.35
CA ILE A 22 -13.71 -9.34 -2.62
C ILE A 22 -14.67 -10.50 -2.35
N THR A 23 -15.74 -10.58 -3.11
CA THR A 23 -16.76 -11.63 -2.95
C THR A 23 -16.44 -12.88 -3.75
N GLY A 24 -15.54 -12.81 -4.73
CA GLY A 24 -15.10 -13.93 -5.57
C GLY A 24 -14.31 -13.46 -6.78
N GLN A 25 -14.02 -14.40 -7.71
CA GLN A 25 -13.21 -14.15 -8.90
C GLN A 25 -13.77 -13.02 -9.76
N ASN A 26 -15.06 -13.03 -10.05
CA ASN A 26 -15.69 -11.99 -10.89
C ASN A 26 -15.58 -10.58 -10.26
N ASP A 27 -15.74 -10.46 -8.96
CA ASP A 27 -15.56 -9.16 -8.26
C ASP A 27 -14.13 -8.66 -8.37
N LEU A 28 -13.14 -9.55 -8.17
CA LEU A 28 -11.73 -9.21 -8.39
C LEU A 28 -11.48 -8.71 -9.80
N GLU A 29 -11.97 -9.44 -10.81
CA GLU A 29 -11.80 -9.09 -12.22
C GLU A 29 -12.43 -7.74 -12.58
N GLN A 30 -13.61 -7.42 -12.04
CA GLN A 30 -14.24 -6.12 -12.24
C GLN A 30 -13.43 -4.98 -11.61
N ARG A 31 -12.91 -5.19 -10.40
CA ARG A 31 -12.07 -4.19 -9.71
C ARG A 31 -10.76 -3.94 -10.44
N VAL A 32 -10.04 -5.00 -10.85
CA VAL A 32 -8.79 -4.82 -11.58
C VAL A 32 -9.01 -4.22 -12.96
N LYS A 33 -10.14 -4.51 -13.61
CA LYS A 33 -10.54 -3.90 -14.88
C LYS A 33 -10.75 -2.40 -14.73
N ALA A 34 -11.49 -1.96 -13.70
CA ALA A 34 -11.69 -0.54 -13.41
C ALA A 34 -10.37 0.18 -13.11
N ALA A 35 -9.52 -0.41 -12.27
CA ALA A 35 -8.20 0.13 -11.96
C ALA A 35 -7.30 0.23 -13.20
N THR A 36 -7.35 -0.77 -14.08
CA THR A 36 -6.61 -0.78 -15.35
C THR A 36 -7.08 0.31 -16.29
N PHE A 37 -8.40 0.52 -16.38
CA PHE A 37 -8.97 1.59 -17.18
C PHE A 37 -8.39 2.95 -16.76
N ILE A 38 -8.44 3.28 -15.46
CA ILE A 38 -7.92 4.53 -14.92
C ILE A 38 -6.40 4.63 -15.16
N GLY A 39 -5.65 3.58 -14.85
CA GLY A 39 -4.18 3.57 -15.02
C GLY A 39 -3.75 3.75 -16.47
N THR A 40 -4.50 3.17 -17.42
CA THR A 40 -4.21 3.33 -18.85
C THR A 40 -4.56 4.74 -19.35
N LEU A 41 -5.63 5.35 -18.86
CA LEU A 41 -5.91 6.77 -19.13
C LEU A 41 -4.79 7.68 -18.61
N GLN A 42 -4.33 7.45 -17.39
CA GLN A 42 -3.20 8.20 -16.82
C GLN A 42 -1.92 8.05 -17.66
N ALA A 43 -1.66 6.86 -18.23
CA ALA A 43 -0.49 6.62 -19.08
C ALA A 43 -0.52 7.46 -20.37
N GLY A 44 -1.68 8.00 -20.75
CA GLY A 44 -1.83 8.93 -21.87
C GLY A 44 -1.38 10.37 -21.54
N TYR A 45 -1.18 10.72 -20.27
CA TYR A 45 -0.68 12.04 -19.87
C TYR A 45 0.83 12.10 -20.00
N THR A 46 1.34 12.41 -21.18
CA THR A 46 2.79 12.41 -21.49
C THR A 46 3.31 13.77 -21.88
N ASP A 47 2.51 14.82 -21.81
CA ASP A 47 2.93 16.20 -22.07
C ASP A 47 3.68 16.79 -20.86
N PHE A 48 4.96 16.50 -20.79
CA PHE A 48 5.85 16.91 -19.70
C PHE A 48 6.55 18.24 -20.02
N HIS A 49 5.83 19.36 -19.96
CA HIS A 49 6.30 20.71 -20.37
C HIS A 49 7.64 21.13 -19.76
N TYR A 50 7.93 20.70 -18.52
CA TYR A 50 9.15 21.11 -17.81
C TYR A 50 10.30 20.13 -17.91
N LEU A 51 10.11 19.00 -18.61
CA LEU A 51 11.09 17.95 -18.71
C LEU A 51 11.69 17.88 -20.11
N ARG A 52 12.89 17.33 -20.20
CA ARG A 52 13.53 17.06 -21.49
C ARG A 52 12.70 16.07 -22.32
N PRO A 53 12.64 16.18 -23.65
CA PRO A 53 11.83 15.32 -24.51
C PRO A 53 12.12 13.80 -24.37
N VAL A 54 13.26 13.43 -23.79
CA VAL A 54 13.59 12.03 -23.53
C VAL A 54 12.62 11.39 -22.53
N TRP A 55 12.09 12.14 -21.56
CA TRP A 55 11.11 11.65 -20.58
C TRP A 55 9.82 11.21 -21.27
N GLN A 56 9.29 12.05 -22.16
CA GLN A 56 8.12 11.73 -22.94
C GLN A 56 8.34 10.47 -23.78
N ARG A 57 9.39 10.46 -24.62
CA ARG A 57 9.68 9.32 -25.51
C ARG A 57 9.85 8.00 -24.77
N THR A 58 10.54 8.02 -23.61
CA THR A 58 10.78 6.80 -22.84
C THR A 58 9.52 6.32 -22.14
N THR A 59 8.71 7.26 -21.63
CA THR A 59 7.43 6.93 -20.97
C THR A 59 6.43 6.38 -21.98
N GLU A 60 6.24 7.04 -23.13
CA GLU A 60 5.34 6.59 -24.20
C GLU A 60 5.72 5.22 -24.78
N LYS A 61 7.03 4.95 -24.90
CA LYS A 61 7.52 3.68 -25.44
C LYS A 61 7.02 2.46 -24.68
N ASP A 62 7.12 2.48 -23.37
CA ASP A 62 6.76 1.34 -22.52
C ASP A 62 5.36 1.50 -21.91
N ALA A 63 4.80 2.72 -21.89
CA ALA A 63 3.45 3.08 -21.40
C ALA A 63 3.08 2.38 -20.09
N LEU A 64 4.01 2.35 -19.11
CA LEU A 64 3.92 1.53 -17.91
C LEU A 64 2.70 1.88 -17.05
N ILE A 65 1.97 0.87 -16.65
CA ILE A 65 0.99 0.93 -15.58
C ILE A 65 1.36 -0.07 -14.49
N GLY A 66 0.90 0.18 -13.27
CA GLY A 66 1.08 -0.72 -12.15
C GLY A 66 -0.23 -0.87 -11.38
N VAL A 67 -1.04 -1.86 -11.75
CA VAL A 67 -2.22 -2.23 -10.97
C VAL A 67 -1.75 -3.01 -9.76
N SER A 68 -1.91 -2.41 -8.58
CA SER A 68 -1.52 -2.97 -7.28
C SER A 68 -2.72 -3.51 -6.52
N MET A 69 -2.47 -4.40 -5.59
CA MET A 69 -3.46 -4.92 -4.65
C MET A 69 -3.07 -4.53 -3.22
N THR A 70 -4.05 -4.10 -2.42
CA THR A 70 -3.90 -3.87 -0.98
C THR A 70 -4.90 -4.69 -0.19
N GLY A 71 -4.55 -5.05 1.06
CA GLY A 71 -5.39 -5.94 1.87
C GLY A 71 -5.20 -7.43 1.59
N ILE A 72 -4.07 -7.82 1.00
CA ILE A 72 -3.75 -9.22 0.69
C ILE A 72 -3.74 -10.08 1.97
N ALA A 73 -3.25 -9.52 3.08
CA ALA A 73 -3.18 -10.21 4.37
C ALA A 73 -4.54 -10.46 5.05
N SER A 74 -5.64 -9.93 4.51
CA SER A 74 -6.99 -10.35 4.92
C SER A 74 -7.34 -11.77 4.45
N GLY A 75 -6.50 -12.39 3.62
CA GLY A 75 -6.56 -13.79 3.26
C GLY A 75 -7.51 -14.14 2.13
N ARG A 76 -8.51 -13.33 1.81
CA ARG A 76 -9.54 -13.67 0.81
C ARG A 76 -8.97 -13.91 -0.59
N VAL A 77 -8.06 -13.07 -1.04
CA VAL A 77 -7.42 -13.19 -2.36
C VAL A 77 -6.44 -14.37 -2.48
N LEU A 78 -6.08 -14.98 -1.35
CA LEU A 78 -5.15 -16.11 -1.29
C LEU A 78 -5.85 -17.48 -1.34
N GLN A 79 -7.19 -17.51 -1.34
CA GLN A 79 -7.99 -18.75 -1.35
C GLN A 79 -7.97 -19.41 -2.74
N ASP A 80 -8.18 -20.71 -2.77
CA ASP A 80 -8.04 -21.54 -3.98
C ASP A 80 -9.10 -21.25 -5.05
N ASP A 81 -10.22 -20.64 -4.68
CA ASP A 81 -11.27 -20.22 -5.63
C ASP A 81 -10.95 -18.90 -6.36
N ILE A 82 -9.79 -18.29 -6.09
CA ILE A 82 -9.31 -17.06 -6.72
C ILE A 82 -8.08 -17.36 -7.59
N SER A 83 -8.19 -17.05 -8.87
CA SER A 83 -7.10 -17.12 -9.85
C SER A 83 -6.51 -15.72 -10.07
N LEU A 84 -5.38 -15.44 -9.45
CA LEU A 84 -4.63 -14.21 -9.68
C LEU A 84 -4.09 -14.11 -11.12
N THR A 85 -3.77 -15.26 -11.73
CA THR A 85 -3.29 -15.31 -13.11
C THR A 85 -4.37 -14.87 -14.09
N ASP A 86 -5.62 -15.30 -13.89
CA ASP A 86 -6.74 -14.87 -14.74
C ASP A 86 -7.02 -13.37 -14.54
N ALA A 87 -7.02 -12.89 -13.30
CA ALA A 87 -7.15 -11.46 -13.02
C ALA A 87 -6.03 -10.64 -13.69
N ALA A 88 -4.77 -11.10 -13.68
CA ALA A 88 -3.66 -10.43 -14.38
C ALA A 88 -3.82 -10.45 -15.90
N ASN A 89 -4.43 -11.49 -16.48
CA ASN A 89 -4.78 -11.53 -17.89
C ASN A 89 -5.87 -10.51 -18.22
N VAL A 90 -6.91 -10.39 -17.38
CA VAL A 90 -7.95 -9.34 -17.51
C VAL A 90 -7.32 -7.94 -17.51
N VAL A 91 -6.31 -7.68 -16.66
CA VAL A 91 -5.56 -6.41 -16.68
C VAL A 91 -4.90 -6.16 -18.03
N LYS A 92 -4.22 -7.15 -18.62
CA LYS A 92 -3.59 -7.00 -19.94
C LYS A 92 -4.60 -6.74 -21.04
N GLU A 93 -5.69 -7.49 -21.05
CA GLU A 93 -6.75 -7.35 -22.05
C GLU A 93 -7.41 -5.98 -21.99
N GLU A 94 -7.74 -5.50 -20.79
CA GLU A 94 -8.31 -4.17 -20.60
C GLU A 94 -7.32 -3.06 -20.98
N ASN A 95 -6.04 -3.22 -20.63
CA ASN A 95 -5.01 -2.27 -21.05
C ASN A 95 -4.89 -2.21 -22.58
N THR A 96 -4.91 -3.36 -23.28
CA THR A 96 -4.93 -3.42 -24.75
C THR A 96 -6.13 -2.66 -25.32
N ARG A 97 -7.32 -2.93 -24.77
CA ARG A 97 -8.56 -2.29 -25.22
C ARG A 97 -8.52 -0.76 -25.05
N VAL A 98 -8.13 -0.28 -23.87
CA VAL A 98 -8.14 1.16 -23.57
C VAL A 98 -7.00 1.87 -24.28
N ALA A 99 -5.80 1.30 -24.35
CA ALA A 99 -4.67 1.83 -25.09
C ALA A 99 -5.00 2.05 -26.57
N GLY A 100 -5.69 1.05 -27.19
CA GLY A 100 -6.17 1.18 -28.55
C GLY A 100 -7.23 2.28 -28.73
N MET A 101 -8.10 2.50 -27.74
CA MET A 101 -9.12 3.57 -27.78
C MET A 101 -8.51 4.97 -27.73
N ILE A 102 -7.46 5.17 -26.96
CA ILE A 102 -6.84 6.49 -26.79
C ILE A 102 -5.57 6.69 -27.63
N GLY A 103 -5.18 5.69 -28.41
CA GLY A 103 -4.07 5.79 -29.36
C GLY A 103 -2.67 5.78 -28.74
N ILE A 104 -2.47 5.10 -27.62
CA ILE A 104 -1.16 4.93 -26.97
C ILE A 104 -0.66 3.48 -27.11
N ASN A 105 0.62 3.27 -26.78
CA ASN A 105 1.16 1.91 -26.73
C ASN A 105 0.55 1.11 -25.58
N GLU A 106 0.48 -0.21 -25.77
CA GLU A 106 0.15 -1.13 -24.68
C GLU A 106 1.27 -1.12 -23.63
N ALA A 107 0.87 -1.17 -22.37
CA ALA A 107 1.83 -1.19 -21.27
C ALA A 107 2.72 -2.45 -21.31
N ALA A 108 4.03 -2.27 -21.33
CA ALA A 108 4.98 -3.38 -21.32
C ALA A 108 4.87 -4.24 -20.05
N ARG A 109 4.45 -3.64 -18.95
CA ARG A 109 4.20 -4.28 -17.64
C ARG A 109 2.98 -3.63 -17.00
N THR A 110 2.13 -4.43 -16.37
CA THR A 110 0.81 -3.96 -15.94
C THR A 110 0.50 -4.16 -14.47
N THR A 111 1.10 -5.12 -13.80
CA THR A 111 0.76 -5.51 -12.42
C THR A 111 1.95 -5.43 -11.47
N CYS A 112 1.70 -4.98 -10.26
CA CYS A 112 2.68 -4.89 -9.19
C CYS A 112 2.02 -5.09 -7.82
N VAL A 113 2.78 -5.04 -6.74
CA VAL A 113 2.26 -4.80 -5.40
C VAL A 113 3.08 -3.73 -4.73
N LYS A 114 2.43 -2.65 -4.34
CA LYS A 114 2.96 -1.49 -3.67
C LYS A 114 2.61 -1.53 -2.18
N PRO A 115 3.48 -1.08 -1.26
CA PRO A 115 3.05 -0.73 0.08
C PRO A 115 2.10 0.47 0.01
N ALA A 116 0.88 0.29 0.52
CA ALA A 116 -0.20 1.26 0.38
C ALA A 116 -0.42 2.00 1.69
N GLY A 117 0.44 2.95 2.04
CA GLY A 117 0.35 3.70 3.29
C GLY A 117 -1.00 4.39 3.48
N THR A 118 -1.19 5.54 2.85
CA THR A 118 -2.42 6.34 2.97
C THR A 118 -3.62 5.66 2.32
N THR A 119 -3.45 5.03 1.15
CA THR A 119 -4.55 4.39 0.43
C THR A 119 -5.16 3.24 1.23
N SER A 120 -4.35 2.40 1.88
CA SER A 120 -4.87 1.31 2.72
C SER A 120 -5.66 1.83 3.93
N LEU A 121 -5.25 2.96 4.51
CA LEU A 121 -5.99 3.62 5.59
C LEU A 121 -7.36 4.10 5.12
N ALA A 122 -7.41 4.80 3.99
CA ALA A 122 -8.67 5.27 3.40
C ALA A 122 -9.60 4.12 3.04
N LEU A 123 -9.05 2.97 2.64
CA LEU A 123 -9.80 1.76 2.30
C LEU A 123 -10.08 0.84 3.51
N GLY A 124 -9.58 1.17 4.70
CA GLY A 124 -9.77 0.40 5.92
C GLY A 124 -9.20 -1.02 5.85
N THR A 125 -7.99 -1.17 5.28
CA THR A 125 -7.37 -2.49 5.09
C THR A 125 -5.87 -2.48 5.41
N SER A 126 -5.22 -3.66 5.37
CA SER A 126 -3.78 -3.79 5.53
C SER A 126 -3.02 -3.27 4.30
N SER A 127 -1.77 -2.83 4.49
CA SER A 127 -0.94 -2.22 3.45
C SER A 127 -0.35 -3.26 2.49
N GLY A 128 -0.77 -3.25 1.23
CA GLY A 128 -0.24 -4.12 0.18
C GLY A 128 -0.26 -5.59 0.57
N ILE A 129 0.93 -6.20 0.64
CA ILE A 129 1.12 -7.61 1.00
C ILE A 129 1.34 -7.83 2.51
N HIS A 130 1.56 -6.74 3.27
CA HIS A 130 1.94 -6.82 4.68
C HIS A 130 0.78 -7.28 5.57
N ALA A 131 1.14 -7.94 6.66
CA ALA A 131 0.21 -8.40 7.67
C ALA A 131 -0.53 -7.25 8.36
N TRP A 132 -1.67 -7.55 8.96
CA TRP A 132 -2.30 -6.65 9.90
C TRP A 132 -1.45 -6.54 11.17
N HIS A 133 -1.54 -5.37 11.84
CA HIS A 133 -0.72 -5.13 13.02
C HIS A 133 -1.05 -6.10 14.16
N ASN A 134 -2.32 -6.19 14.55
CA ASN A 134 -2.84 -7.11 15.57
C ASN A 134 -4.36 -7.23 15.42
N ASP A 135 -5.01 -8.10 16.21
CA ASP A 135 -6.48 -8.20 16.28
C ASP A 135 -7.11 -6.86 16.68
N TYR A 136 -6.56 -6.20 17.71
CA TYR A 136 -6.91 -4.87 18.18
C TYR A 136 -5.65 -4.03 18.34
N TYR A 137 -5.66 -2.81 17.81
CA TYR A 137 -4.52 -1.90 17.87
C TYR A 137 -4.95 -0.45 17.75
N ILE A 138 -4.07 0.45 18.15
CA ILE A 138 -4.24 1.88 17.98
C ILE A 138 -3.41 2.32 16.79
N ARG A 139 -4.04 3.00 15.86
CA ARG A 139 -3.37 3.72 14.77
C ARG A 139 -3.19 5.17 15.18
N ARG A 140 -1.95 5.66 15.08
CA ARG A 140 -1.62 7.06 15.28
C ARG A 140 -1.40 7.76 13.95
N ILE A 141 -2.05 8.91 13.81
CA ILE A 141 -2.00 9.76 12.61
C ILE A 141 -1.44 11.10 13.04
N ARG A 142 -0.39 11.56 12.38
CA ARG A 142 0.16 12.89 12.61
C ARG A 142 -0.61 13.91 11.80
N VAL A 143 -0.87 15.08 12.40
CA VAL A 143 -1.62 16.19 11.80
C VAL A 143 -0.97 17.50 12.18
N GLY A 144 -0.91 18.45 11.25
CA GLY A 144 -0.46 19.80 11.53
C GLY A 144 -1.43 20.55 12.45
N LYS A 145 -0.93 21.26 13.43
CA LYS A 145 -1.78 22.06 14.34
C LYS A 145 -2.43 23.27 13.66
N ASN A 146 -2.04 23.60 12.44
CA ASN A 146 -2.67 24.59 11.60
C ASN A 146 -3.89 24.06 10.82
N GLU A 147 -4.14 22.76 10.85
CA GLU A 147 -5.21 22.14 10.08
C GLU A 147 -6.57 22.21 10.81
N PRO A 148 -7.69 22.45 10.09
CA PRO A 148 -9.02 22.52 10.68
C PRO A 148 -9.44 21.27 11.46
N ILE A 149 -9.03 20.07 10.99
CA ILE A 149 -9.32 18.82 11.68
C ILE A 149 -8.69 18.77 13.08
N TYR A 150 -7.46 19.29 13.24
CA TYR A 150 -6.82 19.37 14.55
C TYR A 150 -7.65 20.22 15.52
N TRP A 151 -8.05 21.42 15.11
CA TRP A 151 -8.82 22.33 15.96
C TRP A 151 -10.18 21.76 16.32
N HIS A 152 -10.86 21.13 15.37
CA HIS A 152 -12.14 20.48 15.65
C HIS A 152 -12.00 19.39 16.72
N LEU A 153 -11.01 18.50 16.56
CA LEU A 153 -10.81 17.40 17.52
C LEU A 153 -10.27 17.91 18.85
N ALA A 154 -9.34 18.85 18.87
CA ALA A 154 -8.77 19.39 20.12
C ALA A 154 -9.81 20.10 20.98
N ILE A 155 -10.84 20.72 20.38
CA ILE A 155 -11.91 21.40 21.09
C ILE A 155 -13.00 20.45 21.53
N HIS A 156 -13.42 19.53 20.68
CA HIS A 156 -14.61 18.70 20.90
C HIS A 156 -14.30 17.27 21.37
N HIS A 157 -13.10 16.78 21.09
CA HIS A 157 -12.66 15.41 21.37
C HIS A 157 -11.18 15.40 21.83
N PRO A 158 -10.82 16.16 22.86
CA PRO A 158 -9.41 16.31 23.30
C PRO A 158 -8.76 14.98 23.72
N GLU A 159 -9.57 13.98 24.09
CA GLU A 159 -9.12 12.62 24.43
C GLU A 159 -8.53 11.84 23.27
N LEU A 160 -8.78 12.28 22.04
CA LEU A 160 -8.24 11.65 20.80
C LEU A 160 -6.93 12.28 20.34
N VAL A 161 -6.53 13.41 20.92
CA VAL A 161 -5.43 14.26 20.43
C VAL A 161 -4.37 14.43 21.48
N GLU A 162 -3.12 14.26 21.12
CA GLU A 162 -1.96 14.55 21.96
C GLU A 162 -0.90 15.33 21.15
N ASP A 163 -0.01 16.05 21.86
CA ASP A 163 1.11 16.71 21.19
C ASP A 163 2.11 15.67 20.67
N GLU A 164 2.63 15.87 19.45
CA GLU A 164 3.69 15.01 18.92
C GLU A 164 4.99 15.20 19.72
N TYR A 165 5.64 14.11 20.06
CA TYR A 165 6.75 14.10 21.03
C TYR A 165 7.97 14.94 20.60
N PHE A 166 8.35 14.89 19.33
CA PHE A 166 9.50 15.61 18.79
C PHE A 166 9.14 17.00 18.25
N ARG A 167 7.90 17.21 17.86
CA ARG A 167 7.41 18.45 17.25
C ARG A 167 6.13 18.97 17.93
N PRO A 168 6.13 19.17 19.25
CA PRO A 168 4.91 19.53 19.99
C PRO A 168 4.35 20.90 19.63
N HIS A 169 5.13 21.76 18.95
CA HIS A 169 4.72 23.12 18.63
C HIS A 169 3.83 23.21 17.39
N ASP A 170 4.00 22.32 16.43
CA ASP A 170 3.36 22.39 15.12
C ASP A 170 2.61 21.12 14.72
N THR A 171 2.84 20.01 15.42
CA THR A 171 2.30 18.71 15.10
C THR A 171 1.57 18.09 16.28
N ALA A 172 0.45 17.47 16.02
CA ALA A 172 -0.31 16.65 16.96
C ALA A 172 -0.46 15.20 16.44
N VAL A 173 -0.79 14.31 17.35
CA VAL A 173 -1.07 12.89 17.05
C VAL A 173 -2.51 12.60 17.39
N ILE A 174 -3.23 12.02 16.42
CA ILE A 174 -4.59 11.53 16.59
C ILE A 174 -4.52 10.02 16.74
N SER A 175 -5.10 9.49 17.82
CA SER A 175 -5.15 8.06 18.11
C SER A 175 -6.51 7.48 17.73
N VAL A 176 -6.51 6.50 16.80
CA VAL A 176 -7.73 5.86 16.28
C VAL A 176 -7.67 4.35 16.54
N PRO A 177 -8.65 3.77 17.25
CA PRO A 177 -8.70 2.33 17.44
C PRO A 177 -9.03 1.61 16.14
N GLN A 178 -8.36 0.49 15.91
CA GLN A 178 -8.50 -0.35 14.72
C GLN A 178 -8.67 -1.82 15.12
N ARG A 179 -9.35 -2.58 14.25
CA ARG A 179 -9.51 -4.02 14.38
C ARG A 179 -9.28 -4.70 13.05
N SER A 180 -8.48 -5.78 13.04
CA SER A 180 -8.36 -6.62 11.84
C SER A 180 -9.62 -7.46 11.61
N PRO A 181 -9.94 -7.81 10.35
CA PRO A 181 -10.95 -8.83 10.05
C PRO A 181 -10.59 -10.18 10.65
N GLU A 182 -11.60 -10.97 11.01
CA GLU A 182 -11.40 -12.32 11.50
C GLU A 182 -10.68 -13.19 10.47
N GLY A 183 -9.69 -13.96 10.91
CA GLY A 183 -8.88 -14.82 10.05
C GLY A 183 -7.78 -14.10 9.26
N SER A 184 -7.55 -12.82 9.51
CA SER A 184 -6.45 -12.08 8.90
C SER A 184 -5.08 -12.61 9.34
N ILE A 185 -4.09 -12.41 8.48
CA ILE A 185 -2.69 -12.67 8.79
C ILE A 185 -2.16 -11.52 9.63
N LEU A 186 -1.63 -11.82 10.80
CA LEU A 186 -1.09 -10.85 11.75
C LEU A 186 0.44 -10.78 11.68
N ARG A 187 1.02 -9.70 12.20
CA ARG A 187 2.47 -9.43 12.15
C ARG A 187 3.35 -10.38 12.95
N ASP A 188 2.77 -11.29 13.74
CA ASP A 188 3.48 -12.35 14.42
C ASP A 188 3.88 -13.50 13.49
N GLU A 189 3.45 -13.46 12.21
CA GLU A 189 3.88 -14.38 11.18
C GLU A 189 5.41 -14.48 11.10
N SER A 190 5.92 -15.65 10.69
CA SER A 190 7.35 -15.81 10.41
C SER A 190 7.75 -15.10 9.11
N ALA A 191 9.02 -14.70 9.01
CA ALA A 191 9.58 -14.15 7.78
C ALA A 191 9.32 -15.06 6.56
N PHE A 192 9.36 -16.38 6.76
CA PHE A 192 9.12 -17.37 5.71
C PHE A 192 7.68 -17.40 5.21
N GLN A 193 6.69 -17.09 6.05
CA GLN A 193 5.30 -16.99 5.61
C GLN A 193 5.14 -15.82 4.65
N LEU A 194 5.70 -14.67 4.98
CA LEU A 194 5.71 -13.50 4.08
C LEU A 194 6.50 -13.76 2.80
N LEU A 195 7.70 -14.34 2.89
CA LEU A 195 8.53 -14.70 1.72
C LEU A 195 7.80 -15.65 0.76
N ARG A 196 7.10 -16.66 1.27
CA ARG A 196 6.27 -17.56 0.44
C ARG A 196 5.11 -16.83 -0.22
N ARG A 197 4.48 -15.88 0.50
CA ARG A 197 3.41 -15.04 -0.04
C ARG A 197 3.94 -14.13 -1.16
N VAL A 198 5.11 -13.51 -0.98
CA VAL A 198 5.80 -12.75 -2.04
C VAL A 198 6.03 -13.62 -3.28
N LYS A 199 6.56 -14.83 -3.09
CA LYS A 199 6.80 -15.78 -4.20
C LYS A 199 5.52 -16.15 -4.93
N LYS A 200 4.42 -16.43 -4.21
CA LYS A 200 3.10 -16.75 -4.79
C LYS A 200 2.59 -15.57 -5.63
N ILE A 201 2.55 -14.39 -5.05
CA ILE A 201 2.03 -13.18 -5.72
C ILE A 201 2.93 -12.80 -6.91
N THR A 202 4.25 -12.91 -6.79
CA THR A 202 5.14 -12.69 -7.94
C THR A 202 4.82 -13.65 -9.08
N LYS A 203 4.64 -14.93 -8.79
CA LYS A 203 4.38 -15.96 -9.81
C LYS A 203 3.00 -15.80 -10.46
N GLU A 204 1.98 -15.51 -9.67
CA GLU A 204 0.58 -15.60 -10.11
C GLU A 204 -0.02 -14.24 -10.52
N TRP A 205 0.57 -13.12 -10.08
CA TRP A 205 0.09 -11.78 -10.37
C TRP A 205 1.07 -10.95 -11.20
N VAL A 206 2.31 -10.79 -10.70
CA VAL A 206 3.28 -9.90 -11.36
C VAL A 206 3.83 -10.50 -12.64
N SER A 207 4.21 -11.78 -12.62
CA SER A 207 4.78 -12.45 -13.79
C SER A 207 3.81 -12.54 -14.97
N PRO A 208 2.52 -12.89 -14.79
CA PRO A 208 1.56 -12.89 -15.89
C PRO A 208 1.25 -11.48 -16.42
N GLY A 209 1.42 -10.44 -15.61
CA GLY A 209 1.16 -9.05 -16.01
C GLY A 209 2.21 -8.40 -16.92
N LYS A 210 3.32 -9.08 -17.20
CA LYS A 210 4.30 -8.62 -18.20
C LYS A 210 3.97 -9.16 -19.58
N ARG A 211 4.20 -8.36 -20.63
CA ARG A 211 3.94 -8.79 -22.02
C ARG A 211 5.13 -9.51 -22.64
N SER A 212 6.34 -9.04 -22.37
CA SER A 212 7.54 -9.62 -22.95
C SER A 212 8.78 -9.36 -22.08
N GLY A 213 9.85 -10.10 -22.36
CA GLY A 213 11.14 -9.96 -21.67
C GLY A 213 11.16 -10.62 -20.29
N GLN A 214 12.28 -10.52 -19.61
CA GLN A 214 12.46 -11.12 -18.27
C GLN A 214 12.13 -10.17 -17.13
N ASN A 215 12.28 -8.86 -17.33
CA ASN A 215 12.04 -7.86 -16.29
C ASN A 215 10.56 -7.61 -16.09
N GLY A 216 10.07 -7.84 -14.88
CA GLY A 216 8.72 -7.50 -14.41
C GLY A 216 8.73 -6.28 -13.50
N HIS A 217 7.55 -5.85 -13.07
CA HIS A 217 7.41 -5.09 -11.84
C HIS A 217 7.72 -6.00 -10.64
N ASN A 218 7.57 -5.50 -9.44
CA ASN A 218 7.93 -6.22 -8.23
C ASN A 218 6.74 -6.32 -7.26
N VAL A 219 6.84 -7.27 -6.34
CA VAL A 219 6.10 -7.27 -5.09
C VAL A 219 6.99 -6.60 -4.06
N SER A 220 6.72 -5.34 -3.76
CA SER A 220 7.47 -4.61 -2.75
C SER A 220 7.06 -5.07 -1.36
N ALA A 221 8.02 -5.58 -0.60
CA ALA A 221 7.81 -6.06 0.75
C ALA A 221 9.03 -5.78 1.64
N THR A 222 8.73 -5.52 2.91
CA THR A 222 9.73 -5.45 3.99
C THR A 222 9.62 -6.72 4.82
N ILE A 223 10.72 -7.48 4.87
CA ILE A 223 10.81 -8.73 5.59
C ILE A 223 11.48 -8.45 6.94
N SER A 224 10.74 -8.57 8.03
CA SER A 224 11.28 -8.43 9.38
C SER A 224 11.79 -9.77 9.88
N LEU A 225 13.09 -9.86 10.20
CA LEU A 225 13.77 -11.07 10.63
C LEU A 225 14.06 -11.06 12.13
N ARG A 226 13.67 -12.13 12.80
CA ARG A 226 14.14 -12.41 14.16
C ARG A 226 15.60 -12.85 14.12
N GLU A 227 16.30 -12.72 15.24
CA GLU A 227 17.74 -13.00 15.31
C GLU A 227 18.13 -14.39 14.79
N ASN A 228 17.30 -15.39 15.03
CA ASN A 228 17.52 -16.77 14.59
C ASN A 228 17.09 -17.07 13.15
N GLU A 229 16.50 -16.13 12.42
CA GLU A 229 15.98 -16.36 11.05
C GLU A 229 16.95 -15.91 9.95
N TRP A 230 18.00 -15.16 10.27
CA TRP A 230 18.86 -14.50 9.26
C TRP A 230 19.53 -15.46 8.29
N THR A 231 20.16 -16.54 8.79
CA THR A 231 20.89 -17.51 7.95
C THR A 231 19.92 -18.20 7.00
N ASP A 232 18.86 -18.77 7.55
CA ASP A 232 17.89 -19.55 6.78
C ASP A 232 17.14 -18.67 5.77
N ALA A 233 16.83 -17.41 6.14
CA ALA A 233 16.23 -16.46 5.23
C ALA A 233 17.18 -16.11 4.07
N GLY A 234 18.48 -15.92 4.34
CA GLY A 234 19.48 -15.70 3.32
C GLY A 234 19.58 -16.86 2.33
N GLU A 235 19.59 -18.10 2.83
CA GLU A 235 19.58 -19.31 2.00
C GLU A 235 18.30 -19.41 1.16
N TRP A 236 17.14 -19.19 1.79
CA TRP A 236 15.87 -19.19 1.08
C TRP A 236 15.84 -18.13 -0.04
N MET A 237 16.30 -16.92 0.26
CA MET A 237 16.36 -15.82 -0.72
C MET A 237 17.28 -16.15 -1.89
N TRP A 238 18.43 -16.79 -1.62
CA TRP A 238 19.35 -17.23 -2.67
C TRP A 238 18.72 -18.32 -3.56
N ASP A 239 18.11 -19.33 -2.97
CA ASP A 239 17.47 -20.42 -3.70
C ASP A 239 16.27 -19.96 -4.53
N ASN A 240 15.57 -18.93 -4.05
CA ASN A 240 14.40 -18.36 -4.70
C ASN A 240 14.66 -17.03 -5.41
N ARG A 241 15.92 -16.67 -5.70
CA ARG A 241 16.34 -15.38 -6.27
C ARG A 241 15.65 -14.98 -7.59
N ASN A 242 15.04 -15.94 -8.29
CA ASN A 242 14.26 -15.69 -9.51
C ASN A 242 12.77 -15.44 -9.23
N SER A 243 12.36 -15.42 -7.96
CA SER A 243 10.96 -15.27 -7.55
C SER A 243 10.61 -13.87 -7.04
N TYR A 244 11.54 -12.92 -7.07
CA TYR A 244 11.36 -11.52 -6.68
C TYR A 244 12.43 -10.65 -7.36
N ASN A 245 12.20 -9.35 -7.48
CA ASN A 245 13.18 -8.42 -8.05
C ASN A 245 13.96 -7.68 -6.95
N GLY A 246 13.34 -7.43 -5.81
CA GLY A 246 13.96 -6.78 -4.66
C GLY A 246 13.08 -6.86 -3.43
N LEU A 247 13.71 -6.98 -2.28
CA LEU A 247 13.07 -7.01 -0.96
C LEU A 247 13.87 -6.14 0.00
N ALA A 248 13.20 -5.44 0.90
CA ALA A 248 13.84 -4.86 2.07
C ALA A 248 13.88 -5.91 3.19
N VAL A 249 15.01 -5.97 3.91
CA VAL A 249 15.18 -6.90 5.03
C VAL A 249 15.62 -6.10 6.25
N LEU A 250 14.85 -6.17 7.32
CA LEU A 250 15.08 -5.42 8.56
C LEU A 250 15.08 -6.36 9.78
N PRO A 251 15.80 -6.01 10.85
CA PRO A 251 15.66 -6.69 12.13
C PRO A 251 14.24 -6.52 12.70
N PHE A 252 13.67 -7.57 13.25
CA PHE A 252 12.42 -7.48 14.00
C PHE A 252 12.68 -6.80 15.35
N ASN A 253 12.11 -5.63 15.58
CA ASN A 253 12.31 -4.83 16.79
C ASN A 253 11.06 -4.71 17.70
N GLY A 254 9.94 -5.35 17.32
CA GLY A 254 8.70 -5.27 18.09
C GLY A 254 7.93 -3.95 17.98
N GLY A 255 8.48 -2.92 17.35
CA GLY A 255 7.77 -1.67 17.04
C GLY A 255 7.34 -0.85 18.27
N THR A 256 8.08 -0.91 19.38
CA THR A 256 7.70 -0.25 20.63
C THR A 256 8.55 0.99 20.88
N TYR A 257 8.14 2.13 20.35
CA TYR A 257 8.66 3.43 20.75
C TYR A 257 7.50 4.39 21.01
N GLN A 258 7.81 5.52 21.66
CA GLN A 258 6.79 6.49 22.03
C GLN A 258 6.08 7.04 20.80
N GLN A 259 4.74 7.01 20.82
CA GLN A 259 3.89 7.42 19.70
C GLN A 259 4.18 6.65 18.38
N ALA A 260 4.57 5.37 18.49
CA ALA A 260 4.67 4.52 17.30
C ALA A 260 3.36 4.58 16.49
N PRO A 261 3.42 4.53 15.14
CA PRO A 261 2.25 4.61 14.27
C PRO A 261 1.20 3.54 14.56
N PHE A 262 1.64 2.40 15.08
CA PHE A 262 0.79 1.31 15.54
C PHE A 262 1.18 0.88 16.95
N GLU A 263 0.19 0.64 17.79
CA GLU A 263 0.37 0.12 19.14
C GLU A 263 -0.66 -0.96 19.43
N ASP A 264 -0.20 -2.10 19.97
CA ASP A 264 -1.10 -3.16 20.42
C ASP A 264 -2.04 -2.63 21.51
N CYS A 265 -3.30 -3.02 21.47
CA CYS A 265 -4.23 -2.75 22.57
C CYS A 265 -5.10 -3.97 22.89
N SER A 266 -5.63 -3.99 24.10
CA SER A 266 -6.63 -5.00 24.46
C SER A 266 -7.99 -4.70 23.82
N LYS A 267 -8.83 -5.73 23.73
CA LYS A 267 -10.21 -5.57 23.26
C LYS A 267 -10.99 -4.53 24.06
N GLU A 268 -10.82 -4.53 25.38
CA GLU A 268 -11.48 -3.59 26.29
C GLU A 268 -11.05 -2.15 26.02
N LYS A 269 -9.73 -1.91 25.78
CA LYS A 269 -9.21 -0.60 25.39
C LYS A 269 -9.78 -0.15 24.04
N TYR A 270 -9.81 -1.07 23.07
CA TYR A 270 -10.42 -0.82 21.76
C TYR A 270 -11.88 -0.40 21.88
N GLU A 271 -12.70 -1.17 22.64
CA GLU A 271 -14.13 -0.90 22.84
C GLU A 271 -14.37 0.44 23.56
N ALA A 272 -13.56 0.75 24.57
CA ALA A 272 -13.62 2.03 25.27
C ALA A 272 -13.30 3.21 24.32
N MET A 273 -12.28 3.09 23.50
CA MET A 273 -11.94 4.13 22.52
C MET A 273 -12.98 4.25 21.40
N MET A 274 -13.57 3.15 20.95
CA MET A 274 -14.66 3.18 19.96
C MET A 274 -15.86 3.96 20.49
N ALA A 275 -16.19 3.83 21.78
CA ALA A 275 -17.27 4.59 22.38
C ALA A 275 -17.02 6.12 22.36
N THR A 276 -15.76 6.57 22.46
CA THR A 276 -15.44 8.00 22.32
C THR A 276 -15.59 8.51 20.88
N LEU A 277 -15.46 7.64 19.89
CA LEU A 277 -15.61 8.02 18.48
C LEU A 277 -17.06 8.20 18.04
N GLU A 278 -18.04 7.64 18.76
CA GLU A 278 -19.46 7.72 18.39
C GLU A 278 -19.97 9.17 18.28
N GLY A 279 -19.35 10.11 19.01
CA GLY A 279 -19.70 11.53 18.96
C GLY A 279 -18.96 12.36 17.92
N VAL A 280 -18.01 11.79 17.20
CA VAL A 280 -17.18 12.53 16.25
C VAL A 280 -17.93 12.77 14.95
N ASP A 281 -18.18 14.03 14.62
CA ASP A 281 -18.83 14.47 13.39
C ASP A 281 -17.88 15.29 12.53
N LEU A 282 -17.20 14.62 11.60
CA LEU A 282 -16.25 15.24 10.70
C LEU A 282 -16.89 16.14 9.62
N THR A 283 -18.22 16.07 9.47
CA THR A 283 -18.93 16.95 8.50
C THR A 283 -18.99 18.41 8.96
N LYS A 284 -18.64 18.67 10.21
CA LYS A 284 -18.55 20.03 10.77
C LYS A 284 -17.20 20.71 10.50
N ILE A 285 -16.25 19.98 9.91
CA ILE A 285 -14.95 20.54 9.56
C ILE A 285 -15.12 21.25 8.21
N ILE A 286 -14.77 22.56 8.20
CA ILE A 286 -14.77 23.38 6.98
C ILE A 286 -13.32 23.71 6.67
N GLU A 287 -12.84 23.25 5.53
CA GLU A 287 -11.55 23.62 4.98
C GLU A 287 -11.77 24.66 3.88
N GLU A 288 -11.36 25.90 4.13
CA GLU A 288 -11.45 27.00 3.16
C GLU A 288 -10.18 27.07 2.29
N ASP A 289 -9.03 26.73 2.88
CA ASP A 289 -7.71 26.71 2.23
C ASP A 289 -7.00 25.37 2.51
N ASP A 290 -6.23 24.88 1.54
CA ASP A 290 -5.35 23.72 1.73
C ASP A 290 -4.07 24.18 2.43
N ASN A 291 -4.01 23.96 3.74
CA ASN A 291 -2.85 24.27 4.59
C ASN A 291 -1.93 23.06 4.81
N THR A 292 -2.11 21.98 4.07
CA THR A 292 -1.31 20.75 4.22
C THR A 292 0.17 21.02 3.92
N ASP A 293 1.06 20.83 4.88
CA ASP A 293 2.51 20.90 4.68
C ASP A 293 3.10 19.50 4.55
N LEU A 294 3.28 19.07 3.31
CA LEU A 294 3.84 17.75 2.98
C LEU A 294 5.37 17.66 3.13
N LYS A 295 6.07 18.73 3.49
CA LYS A 295 7.54 18.73 3.57
C LYS A 295 8.12 17.84 4.67
N GLY A 296 7.32 17.52 5.67
CA GLY A 296 7.72 16.67 6.79
C GLY A 296 7.07 15.29 6.80
N GLU A 297 6.23 14.96 5.82
CA GLU A 297 5.58 13.66 5.78
C GLU A 297 6.51 12.59 5.19
N ALA A 298 6.68 11.50 5.94
CA ALA A 298 7.37 10.34 5.43
C ALA A 298 6.57 9.72 4.27
N ALA A 299 7.23 9.43 3.15
CA ALA A 299 6.61 8.87 1.94
C ALA A 299 5.89 7.53 2.15
N CYS A 300 6.00 6.93 3.31
CA CYS A 300 5.46 5.63 3.69
C CYS A 300 4.88 5.65 5.10
N ALA A 301 3.93 6.54 5.40
CA ALA A 301 3.20 6.57 6.67
C ALA A 301 2.26 5.36 6.85
N GLY A 302 2.72 4.17 6.54
CA GLY A 302 1.96 2.93 6.58
C GLY A 302 2.53 1.83 7.46
N GLY A 303 3.55 2.14 8.26
CA GLY A 303 3.96 1.30 9.38
C GLY A 303 5.16 0.40 9.20
N GLU A 304 5.82 0.29 8.05
CA GLU A 304 7.06 -0.49 7.98
C GLU A 304 8.17 0.12 7.10
N CYS A 305 7.93 1.27 6.52
CA CYS A 305 8.94 2.05 5.79
C CYS A 305 9.12 3.47 6.34
N GLU A 306 8.91 3.70 7.63
CA GLU A 306 9.36 4.94 8.25
C GLU A 306 10.89 4.88 8.36
N ILE A 307 11.54 5.54 7.43
CA ILE A 307 12.95 5.88 7.58
C ILE A 307 12.99 7.00 8.62
N THR A 308 13.40 6.63 9.81
CA THR A 308 13.78 7.59 10.86
C THR A 308 15.09 8.24 10.51
#